data_dfd2ac95328d1439601ced9c1fd160b1
#
_entry.id   dfd2ac95328d1439601ced9c1fd160b1
#
_cell.length_a   1.000
_cell.length_b   1.000
_cell.length_c   1.000
_cell.angle_alpha   90.00
_cell.angle_beta   90.00
_cell.angle_gamma   90.00
#
_symmetry.space_group_name_H-M   'P 1'
#
loop_
_entity.id
_entity.type
_entity.pdbx_description
1 polymer ?
#
loop_
_entity_poly.entity_id
_entity_poly.type
_entity_poly.pdbx_seq_one_letter_code
_entity_poly.pdbx_strand_id
1 'polypeptide(L)'
;MTILVTGANGQLGNEMRLISAGSQDKYIFTDVNQVEGVETEYLDITDADAVRRMVTDYDVAVVVNCAAYTNVDAAETNQELAELLNAKAPENLALAMKEAGGLLIHVSTDYVFGGDPYNTPCREDQKGTPTGVYGLTKLHGEEKIIASGCDHVIIRTAWLYSEYGRNFCKTMMNLTATKPQLKVVFDQVGTPTYALDLAEAIKVIIEDYSRTGSPYGRTGIYHYSNEGVCSWFDFAKMIAEFNGTTACDVQPCHSNEFPSPVTRPSYSVLDKTKIKETFGISIPYWTDSLKKCIENLK
;
A
#
# COMPACT_ATOMS: atom_id res chain seq x y z
N MET A 1 12.08 13.30 15.93
CA MET A 1 12.57 13.47 14.54
C MET A 1 11.47 14.02 13.63
N THR A 2 11.81 14.43 12.39
CA THR A 2 10.82 14.86 11.42
C THR A 2 10.51 13.73 10.45
N ILE A 3 9.22 13.45 10.22
CA ILE A 3 8.70 12.41 9.35
C ILE A 3 7.86 13.06 8.26
N LEU A 4 8.22 12.85 7.00
CA LEU A 4 7.50 13.33 5.84
C LEU A 4 6.61 12.21 5.27
N VAL A 5 5.31 12.45 5.18
CA VAL A 5 4.34 11.50 4.59
C VAL A 5 3.86 12.06 3.27
N THR A 6 4.11 11.37 2.16
CA THR A 6 3.62 11.75 0.82
C THR A 6 2.35 10.99 0.47
N GLY A 7 1.51 11.54 -0.43
CA GLY A 7 0.20 10.94 -0.71
C GLY A 7 -0.73 10.94 0.51
N ALA A 8 -0.61 11.99 1.32
CA ALA A 8 -1.21 12.08 2.66
C ALA A 8 -2.74 12.10 2.65
N ASN A 9 -3.37 12.44 1.54
CA ASN A 9 -4.83 12.47 1.39
C ASN A 9 -5.39 11.16 0.81
N GLY A 10 -4.52 10.17 0.54
CA GLY A 10 -4.89 8.80 0.17
C GLY A 10 -5.31 7.94 1.36
N GLN A 11 -5.62 6.67 1.11
CA GLN A 11 -6.05 5.72 2.14
C GLN A 11 -5.00 5.62 3.27
N LEU A 12 -3.80 5.18 2.95
CA LEU A 12 -2.74 4.99 3.94
C LEU A 12 -2.27 6.31 4.56
N GLY A 13 -2.21 7.39 3.77
CA GLY A 13 -1.82 8.70 4.29
C GLY A 13 -2.74 9.22 5.39
N ASN A 14 -4.06 9.00 5.26
CA ASN A 14 -5.01 9.34 6.31
C ASN A 14 -4.84 8.47 7.56
N GLU A 15 -4.56 7.17 7.39
CA GLU A 15 -4.25 6.30 8.54
C GLU A 15 -2.95 6.70 9.24
N MET A 16 -1.94 7.16 8.47
CA MET A 16 -0.72 7.74 9.06
C MET A 16 -1.02 8.99 9.90
N ARG A 17 -2.02 9.81 9.51
CA ARG A 17 -2.49 10.93 10.36
C ARG A 17 -3.05 10.45 11.68
N LEU A 18 -3.88 9.40 11.67
CA LEU A 18 -4.47 8.85 12.89
C LEU A 18 -3.38 8.35 13.85
N ILE A 19 -2.43 7.57 13.35
CA ILE A 19 -1.37 7.01 14.20
C ILE A 19 -0.35 8.03 14.66
N SER A 20 -0.24 9.17 13.98
CA SER A 20 0.64 10.28 14.40
C SER A 20 0.09 11.05 15.60
N ALA A 21 -1.21 10.95 15.88
CA ALA A 21 -1.84 11.61 17.01
C ALA A 21 -1.20 11.13 18.33
N GLY A 22 -0.66 12.08 19.08
CA GLY A 22 0.04 11.79 20.35
C GLY A 22 1.49 11.35 20.20
N SER A 23 2.03 11.28 18.98
CA SER A 23 3.48 11.10 18.76
C SER A 23 4.26 12.32 19.22
N GLN A 24 5.49 12.11 19.69
CA GLN A 24 6.46 13.18 19.98
C GLN A 24 7.24 13.61 18.76
N ASP A 25 7.17 12.83 17.68
CA ASP A 25 7.78 13.15 16.39
C ASP A 25 6.93 14.18 15.63
N LYS A 26 7.61 15.01 14.84
CA LYS A 26 6.95 15.97 13.96
C LYS A 26 6.58 15.28 12.66
N TYR A 27 5.29 15.22 12.34
CA TYR A 27 4.80 14.72 11.05
C TYR A 27 4.46 15.89 10.12
N ILE A 28 4.90 15.78 8.86
CA ILE A 28 4.57 16.68 7.76
C ILE A 28 3.83 15.85 6.71
N PHE A 29 2.59 16.24 6.43
CA PHE A 29 1.72 15.55 5.49
C PHE A 29 1.67 16.32 4.17
N THR A 30 2.03 15.65 3.06
CA THR A 30 2.11 16.28 1.75
C THR A 30 1.30 15.55 0.70
N ASP A 31 0.69 16.31 -0.21
CA ASP A 31 -0.04 15.79 -1.36
C ASP A 31 -0.09 16.86 -2.47
N VAL A 32 -0.32 16.46 -3.71
CA VAL A 32 -0.63 17.39 -4.82
C VAL A 32 -2.09 17.85 -4.77
N ASN A 33 -2.97 17.07 -4.14
CA ASN A 33 -4.37 17.42 -3.96
C ASN A 33 -4.58 18.07 -2.60
N GLN A 34 -5.20 19.23 -2.58
CA GLN A 34 -5.59 19.90 -1.33
C GLN A 34 -7.02 19.52 -0.97
N VAL A 35 -7.26 19.21 0.30
CA VAL A 35 -8.59 18.87 0.85
C VAL A 35 -8.96 19.95 1.87
N GLU A 36 -10.11 20.58 1.70
CA GLU A 36 -10.58 21.62 2.59
C GLU A 36 -10.70 21.11 4.05
N GLY A 37 -10.13 21.88 4.97
CA GLY A 37 -10.12 21.52 6.39
C GLY A 37 -9.10 20.45 6.81
N VAL A 38 -8.27 19.97 5.88
CA VAL A 38 -7.18 19.02 6.16
C VAL A 38 -5.84 19.71 5.94
N GLU A 39 -5.04 19.82 7.00
CA GLU A 39 -3.70 20.40 6.91
C GLU A 39 -2.79 19.50 6.07
N THR A 40 -2.41 20.00 4.90
CA THR A 40 -1.57 19.28 3.94
C THR A 40 -0.69 20.27 3.22
N GLU A 41 0.62 20.07 3.24
CA GLU A 41 1.54 20.86 2.44
C GLU A 41 1.56 20.37 0.99
N TYR A 42 1.72 21.28 0.04
CA TYR A 42 1.83 20.90 -1.37
C TYR A 42 3.21 20.34 -1.66
N LEU A 43 3.27 19.14 -2.22
CA LEU A 43 4.49 18.55 -2.76
C LEU A 43 4.17 17.67 -3.96
N ASP A 44 4.73 18.01 -5.11
CA ASP A 44 4.80 17.11 -6.26
C ASP A 44 6.10 16.32 -6.19
N ILE A 45 6.00 15.03 -5.91
CA ILE A 45 7.16 14.13 -5.78
C ILE A 45 7.88 13.86 -7.11
N THR A 46 7.29 14.27 -8.25
CA THR A 46 7.96 14.21 -9.55
C THR A 46 8.98 15.34 -9.75
N ASP A 47 8.86 16.43 -9.00
CA ASP A 47 9.83 17.53 -8.94
C ASP A 47 10.95 17.22 -7.94
N ALA A 48 12.10 16.78 -8.48
CA ALA A 48 13.25 16.40 -7.66
C ALA A 48 13.80 17.54 -6.79
N ASP A 49 13.74 18.79 -7.29
CA ASP A 49 14.25 19.94 -6.54
C ASP A 49 13.28 20.33 -5.43
N ALA A 50 11.96 20.22 -5.64
CA ALA A 50 10.97 20.42 -4.59
C ALA A 50 11.12 19.37 -3.48
N VAL A 51 11.32 18.09 -3.84
CA VAL A 51 11.58 17.01 -2.89
C VAL A 51 12.83 17.29 -2.07
N ARG A 52 13.95 17.64 -2.72
CA ARG A 52 15.20 17.94 -2.03
C ARG A 52 15.06 19.12 -1.06
N ARG A 53 14.42 20.21 -1.50
CA ARG A 53 14.14 21.36 -0.62
C ARG A 53 13.31 20.96 0.58
N MET A 54 12.20 20.22 0.38
CA MET A 54 11.34 19.76 1.47
C MET A 54 12.12 18.92 2.50
N VAL A 55 12.93 17.98 2.04
CA VAL A 55 13.76 17.12 2.92
C VAL A 55 14.76 17.96 3.71
N THR A 56 15.43 18.92 3.06
CA THR A 56 16.47 19.75 3.69
C THR A 56 15.88 20.78 4.64
N ASP A 57 14.88 21.54 4.22
CA ASP A 57 14.31 22.66 4.97
C ASP A 57 13.63 22.22 6.27
N TYR A 58 13.07 21.00 6.27
CA TYR A 58 12.42 20.42 7.45
C TYR A 58 13.29 19.44 8.24
N ASP A 59 14.54 19.23 7.85
CA ASP A 59 15.45 18.25 8.48
C ASP A 59 14.78 16.86 8.61
N VAL A 60 14.29 16.34 7.46
CA VAL A 60 13.52 15.11 7.41
C VAL A 60 14.38 13.89 7.66
N ALA A 61 14.10 13.16 8.73
CA ALA A 61 14.80 11.92 9.08
C ALA A 61 14.19 10.67 8.41
N VAL A 62 12.87 10.68 8.18
CA VAL A 62 12.14 9.56 7.56
C VAL A 62 11.14 10.08 6.54
N VAL A 63 11.14 9.49 5.35
CA VAL A 63 10.05 9.66 4.37
C VAL A 63 9.21 8.41 4.34
N VAL A 64 7.88 8.55 4.48
CA VAL A 64 6.89 7.49 4.24
C VAL A 64 6.18 7.79 2.93
N ASN A 65 6.54 7.09 1.86
CA ASN A 65 5.96 7.29 0.55
C ASN A 65 4.69 6.45 0.36
N CYS A 66 3.52 7.09 0.56
CA CYS A 66 2.20 6.53 0.28
C CYS A 66 1.65 6.96 -1.10
N ALA A 67 2.35 7.85 -1.81
CA ALA A 67 1.93 8.31 -3.13
C ALA A 67 2.27 7.30 -4.21
N ALA A 68 1.33 7.04 -5.11
CA ALA A 68 1.51 6.16 -6.27
C ALA A 68 0.41 6.38 -7.31
N TYR A 69 0.67 5.98 -8.54
CA TYR A 69 -0.36 5.74 -9.54
C TYR A 69 -0.96 4.35 -9.29
N THR A 70 -2.18 4.29 -8.76
CA THR A 70 -2.80 3.04 -8.28
C THR A 70 -3.94 2.51 -9.14
N ASN A 71 -4.32 3.23 -10.21
CA ASN A 71 -5.36 2.75 -11.12
C ASN A 71 -4.77 1.71 -12.08
N VAL A 72 -4.91 0.44 -11.70
CA VAL A 72 -4.33 -0.72 -12.42
C VAL A 72 -4.77 -0.75 -13.88
N ASP A 73 -6.09 -0.60 -14.13
CA ASP A 73 -6.64 -0.69 -15.48
C ASP A 73 -6.24 0.52 -16.35
N ALA A 74 -6.25 1.73 -15.80
CA ALA A 74 -5.85 2.93 -16.53
C ALA A 74 -4.33 3.03 -16.75
N ALA A 75 -3.51 2.32 -15.99
CA ALA A 75 -2.06 2.28 -16.19
C ALA A 75 -1.69 1.74 -17.59
N GLU A 76 -2.47 0.80 -18.13
CA GLU A 76 -2.22 0.23 -19.46
C GLU A 76 -2.25 1.29 -20.57
N THR A 77 -3.06 2.33 -20.40
CA THR A 77 -3.19 3.44 -21.37
C THR A 77 -2.40 4.70 -20.96
N ASN A 78 -1.96 4.79 -19.71
CA ASN A 78 -1.22 5.93 -19.16
C ASN A 78 0.17 5.53 -18.65
N GLN A 79 0.90 4.76 -19.47
CA GLN A 79 2.18 4.14 -19.07
C GLN A 79 3.23 5.16 -18.63
N GLU A 80 3.35 6.28 -19.35
CA GLU A 80 4.31 7.35 -19.02
C GLU A 80 4.03 7.97 -17.64
N LEU A 81 2.76 8.25 -17.33
CA LEU A 81 2.37 8.78 -16.03
C LEU A 81 2.56 7.74 -14.93
N ALA A 82 2.25 6.47 -15.20
CA ALA A 82 2.48 5.38 -14.25
C ALA A 82 3.98 5.22 -13.95
N GLU A 83 4.85 5.25 -14.98
CA GLU A 83 6.31 5.19 -14.80
C GLU A 83 6.84 6.41 -14.04
N LEU A 84 6.34 7.62 -14.37
CA LEU A 84 6.74 8.85 -13.67
C LEU A 84 6.42 8.78 -12.17
N LEU A 85 5.19 8.38 -11.81
CA LEU A 85 4.73 8.37 -10.42
C LEU A 85 5.20 7.14 -9.63
N ASN A 86 5.34 5.98 -10.27
CA ASN A 86 5.68 4.73 -9.59
C ASN A 86 7.17 4.40 -9.60
N ALA A 87 7.96 4.99 -10.52
CA ALA A 87 9.38 4.72 -10.62
C ALA A 87 10.25 5.97 -10.46
N LYS A 88 10.00 7.05 -11.23
CA LYS A 88 10.85 8.24 -11.18
C LYS A 88 10.65 9.03 -9.88
N ALA A 89 9.42 9.20 -9.43
CA ALA A 89 9.15 9.93 -8.18
C ALA A 89 9.73 9.22 -6.94
N PRO A 90 9.60 7.89 -6.74
CA PRO A 90 10.33 7.16 -5.70
C PRO A 90 11.86 7.30 -5.79
N GLU A 91 12.44 7.33 -7.01
CA GLU A 91 13.86 7.61 -7.18
C GLU A 91 14.26 8.99 -6.64
N ASN A 92 13.46 10.04 -6.92
CA ASN A 92 13.70 11.38 -6.40
C ASN A 92 13.72 11.40 -4.87
N LEU A 93 12.74 10.74 -4.22
CA LEU A 93 12.68 10.59 -2.77
C LEU A 93 13.91 9.84 -2.24
N ALA A 94 14.28 8.74 -2.88
CA ALA A 94 15.43 7.92 -2.47
C ALA A 94 16.76 8.70 -2.54
N LEU A 95 16.96 9.48 -3.62
CA LEU A 95 18.17 10.30 -3.79
C LEU A 95 18.22 11.41 -2.72
N ALA A 96 17.12 12.10 -2.45
CA ALA A 96 17.07 13.12 -1.42
C ALA A 96 17.33 12.54 -0.02
N MET A 97 16.75 11.36 0.29
CA MET A 97 16.99 10.70 1.58
C MET A 97 18.42 10.16 1.72
N LYS A 98 19.05 9.73 0.62
CA LYS A 98 20.47 9.37 0.63
C LYS A 98 21.36 10.57 0.97
N GLU A 99 21.09 11.73 0.35
CA GLU A 99 21.81 12.98 0.61
C GLU A 99 21.65 13.42 2.09
N ALA A 100 20.44 13.26 2.65
CA ALA A 100 20.13 13.59 4.04
C ALA A 100 20.63 12.54 5.06
N GLY A 101 21.00 11.34 4.62
CA GLY A 101 21.35 10.21 5.50
C GLY A 101 20.15 9.66 6.28
N GLY A 102 18.94 9.80 5.75
CA GLY A 102 17.70 9.36 6.36
C GLY A 102 17.11 8.07 5.76
N LEU A 103 15.95 7.64 6.26
CA LEU A 103 15.26 6.42 5.86
C LEU A 103 14.10 6.70 4.88
N LEU A 104 14.01 5.95 3.79
CA LEU A 104 12.84 5.89 2.93
C LEU A 104 12.02 4.62 3.22
N ILE A 105 10.78 4.78 3.67
CA ILE A 105 9.77 3.71 3.73
C ILE A 105 8.88 3.86 2.50
N HIS A 106 8.90 2.87 1.59
CA HIS A 106 8.15 2.91 0.33
C HIS A 106 7.13 1.79 0.26
N VAL A 107 5.88 2.13 -0.05
CA VAL A 107 4.80 1.15 -0.21
C VAL A 107 4.75 0.67 -1.66
N SER A 108 4.96 -0.63 -1.86
CA SER A 108 4.88 -1.34 -3.14
C SER A 108 3.67 -2.29 -3.16
N THR A 109 3.66 -3.26 -4.06
CA THR A 109 2.47 -4.06 -4.39
C THR A 109 2.80 -5.53 -4.63
N ASP A 110 1.81 -6.40 -4.39
CA ASP A 110 1.78 -7.80 -4.81
C ASP A 110 1.74 -7.97 -6.35
N TYR A 111 1.35 -6.94 -7.11
CA TYR A 111 1.36 -6.96 -8.59
C TYR A 111 2.76 -7.04 -9.21
N VAL A 112 3.82 -6.97 -8.43
CA VAL A 112 5.18 -7.31 -8.89
C VAL A 112 5.32 -8.81 -9.20
N PHE A 113 4.37 -9.63 -8.71
CA PHE A 113 4.21 -11.04 -9.04
C PHE A 113 3.04 -11.25 -10.02
N GLY A 114 2.86 -12.46 -10.55
CA GLY A 114 1.68 -12.83 -11.33
C GLY A 114 1.97 -13.49 -12.67
N GLY A 115 3.19 -13.34 -13.22
CA GLY A 115 3.59 -14.01 -14.47
C GLY A 115 3.91 -15.50 -14.31
N ASP A 116 4.15 -15.96 -13.09
CA ASP A 116 4.43 -17.36 -12.79
C ASP A 116 3.24 -18.02 -12.07
N PRO A 117 2.99 -19.32 -12.24
CA PRO A 117 1.92 -20.03 -11.58
C PRO A 117 2.31 -20.33 -10.11
N TYR A 118 2.25 -19.30 -9.24
CA TYR A 118 2.49 -19.48 -7.82
C TYR A 118 1.36 -20.30 -7.17
N ASN A 119 1.74 -21.19 -6.27
CA ASN A 119 0.82 -21.96 -5.43
C ASN A 119 1.29 -22.03 -3.95
N THR A 120 2.30 -21.24 -3.62
CA THR A 120 2.84 -21.03 -2.28
C THR A 120 3.00 -19.53 -2.04
N PRO A 121 2.98 -19.05 -0.80
CA PRO A 121 3.16 -17.63 -0.51
C PRO A 121 4.43 -17.06 -1.14
N CYS A 122 4.28 -15.92 -1.82
CA CYS A 122 5.38 -15.22 -2.47
C CYS A 122 6.34 -14.65 -1.43
N ARG A 123 7.64 -14.86 -1.65
CA ARG A 123 8.70 -14.38 -0.75
C ARG A 123 9.40 -13.15 -1.34
N GLU A 124 10.04 -12.38 -0.49
CA GLU A 124 10.73 -11.14 -0.87
C GLU A 124 11.91 -11.34 -1.82
N ASP A 125 12.55 -12.51 -1.78
CA ASP A 125 13.69 -12.89 -2.62
C ASP A 125 13.29 -13.47 -3.99
N GLN A 126 12.01 -13.68 -4.24
CA GLN A 126 11.53 -14.14 -5.54
C GLN A 126 11.60 -13.01 -6.59
N LYS A 127 12.00 -13.39 -7.79
CA LYS A 127 12.06 -12.47 -8.93
C LYS A 127 10.66 -11.95 -9.26
N GLY A 128 10.55 -10.65 -9.46
CA GLY A 128 9.31 -10.05 -9.95
C GLY A 128 8.96 -10.52 -11.37
N THR A 129 7.69 -10.83 -11.59
CA THR A 129 7.13 -11.28 -12.89
C THR A 129 5.79 -10.56 -13.14
N PRO A 130 5.79 -9.21 -13.20
CA PRO A 130 4.56 -8.43 -13.36
C PRO A 130 3.90 -8.74 -14.71
N THR A 131 2.56 -8.75 -14.74
CA THR A 131 1.74 -9.04 -15.93
C THR A 131 1.10 -7.80 -16.55
N GLY A 132 1.24 -6.63 -15.93
CA GLY A 132 0.68 -5.37 -16.40
C GLY A 132 1.56 -4.18 -16.03
N VAL A 133 1.26 -3.03 -16.62
CA VAL A 133 2.03 -1.78 -16.48
C VAL A 133 2.12 -1.32 -15.02
N TYR A 134 1.03 -1.43 -14.26
CA TYR A 134 1.05 -1.06 -12.84
C TYR A 134 2.12 -1.84 -12.06
N GLY A 135 2.10 -3.17 -12.14
CA GLY A 135 3.09 -4.01 -11.46
C GLY A 135 4.52 -3.76 -11.94
N LEU A 136 4.69 -3.58 -13.27
CA LEU A 136 5.99 -3.30 -13.88
C LEU A 136 6.57 -1.97 -13.38
N THR A 137 5.79 -0.90 -13.40
CA THR A 137 6.26 0.43 -12.97
C THR A 137 6.55 0.49 -11.48
N LYS A 138 5.78 -0.25 -10.64
CA LYS A 138 6.09 -0.40 -9.21
C LYS A 138 7.39 -1.15 -9.00
N LEU A 139 7.65 -2.22 -9.75
CA LEU A 139 8.92 -2.97 -9.69
C LEU A 139 10.11 -2.08 -10.09
N HIS A 140 9.98 -1.29 -11.17
CA HIS A 140 11.00 -0.30 -11.55
C HIS A 140 11.29 0.69 -10.41
N GLY A 141 10.25 1.13 -9.67
CA GLY A 141 10.42 1.98 -8.49
C GLY A 141 11.25 1.32 -7.39
N GLU A 142 10.98 0.04 -7.08
CA GLU A 142 11.78 -0.74 -6.13
C GLU A 142 13.26 -0.80 -6.57
N GLU A 143 13.51 -1.13 -7.84
CA GLU A 143 14.85 -1.23 -8.42
C GLU A 143 15.61 0.11 -8.32
N LYS A 144 14.95 1.24 -8.62
CA LYS A 144 15.53 2.58 -8.53
C LYS A 144 15.85 2.99 -7.10
N ILE A 145 14.98 2.67 -6.13
CA ILE A 145 15.25 2.90 -4.70
C ILE A 145 16.49 2.10 -4.28
N ILE A 146 16.56 0.82 -4.62
CA ILE A 146 17.70 -0.03 -4.28
C ILE A 146 18.99 0.50 -4.93
N ALA A 147 18.94 0.85 -6.21
CA ALA A 147 20.08 1.38 -6.95
C ALA A 147 20.59 2.73 -6.41
N SER A 148 19.74 3.54 -5.80
CA SER A 148 20.15 4.80 -5.15
C SER A 148 21.13 4.58 -4.01
N GLY A 149 21.03 3.44 -3.32
CA GLY A 149 21.83 3.11 -2.14
C GLY A 149 21.46 3.94 -0.89
N CYS A 150 20.21 4.48 -0.83
CA CYS A 150 19.69 5.06 0.41
C CYS A 150 19.28 3.94 1.38
N ASP A 151 19.23 4.26 2.68
CA ASP A 151 18.58 3.39 3.65
C ASP A 151 17.09 3.33 3.33
N HIS A 152 16.54 2.11 3.17
CA HIS A 152 15.16 1.94 2.73
C HIS A 152 14.47 0.71 3.34
N VAL A 153 13.16 0.82 3.50
CA VAL A 153 12.24 -0.29 3.75
C VAL A 153 11.17 -0.25 2.68
N ILE A 154 11.19 -1.20 1.75
CA ILE A 154 10.14 -1.35 0.73
C ILE A 154 9.14 -2.37 1.25
N ILE A 155 7.86 -1.97 1.38
CA ILE A 155 6.79 -2.84 1.87
C ILE A 155 5.85 -3.16 0.71
N ARG A 156 5.89 -4.40 0.21
CA ARG A 156 4.90 -4.91 -0.73
C ARG A 156 3.63 -5.26 0.03
N THR A 157 2.50 -4.73 -0.40
CA THR A 157 1.18 -4.98 0.18
C THR A 157 0.17 -5.39 -0.88
N ALA A 158 -0.99 -5.91 -0.44
CA ALA A 158 -2.05 -6.39 -1.32
C ALA A 158 -3.42 -5.90 -0.86
N TRP A 159 -4.34 -5.63 -1.82
CA TRP A 159 -5.76 -5.42 -1.58
C TRP A 159 -6.07 -4.40 -0.46
N LEU A 160 -5.41 -3.24 -0.53
CA LEU A 160 -5.51 -2.19 0.50
C LEU A 160 -6.92 -1.61 0.55
N TYR A 161 -7.47 -1.52 1.76
CA TYR A 161 -8.76 -0.87 2.04
C TYR A 161 -8.71 -0.09 3.35
N SER A 162 -9.59 0.90 3.47
CA SER A 162 -9.77 1.73 4.67
C SER A 162 -11.12 2.45 4.62
N GLU A 163 -11.39 3.25 5.63
CA GLU A 163 -12.50 4.20 5.68
C GLU A 163 -12.37 5.32 4.65
N TYR A 164 -11.15 5.58 4.19
CA TYR A 164 -10.79 6.69 3.29
C TYR A 164 -10.75 6.26 1.82
N GLY A 165 -10.93 7.23 0.93
CA GLY A 165 -10.80 7.02 -0.50
C GLY A 165 -11.78 6.01 -1.10
N ARG A 166 -11.51 5.56 -2.31
CA ARG A 166 -12.25 4.50 -3.00
C ARG A 166 -11.51 3.17 -2.83
N ASN A 167 -12.22 2.11 -2.47
CA ASN A 167 -11.67 0.77 -2.34
C ASN A 167 -12.76 -0.29 -2.53
N PHE A 168 -12.34 -1.56 -2.62
CA PHE A 168 -13.24 -2.68 -2.83
C PHE A 168 -14.24 -2.85 -1.69
N CYS A 169 -13.82 -2.68 -0.43
CA CYS A 169 -14.70 -2.81 0.73
C CYS A 169 -15.90 -1.85 0.62
N LYS A 170 -15.66 -0.56 0.44
CA LYS A 170 -16.72 0.45 0.30
C LYS A 170 -17.59 0.23 -0.93
N THR A 171 -17.00 -0.24 -2.03
CA THR A 171 -17.72 -0.60 -3.25
C THR A 171 -18.69 -1.75 -2.98
N MET A 172 -18.22 -2.82 -2.31
CA MET A 172 -19.07 -3.97 -1.99
C MET A 172 -20.15 -3.63 -0.96
N MET A 173 -19.83 -2.82 0.06
CA MET A 173 -20.85 -2.32 1.01
C MET A 173 -22.03 -1.65 0.28
N ASN A 174 -21.73 -0.78 -0.68
CA ASN A 174 -22.75 -0.10 -1.48
C ASN A 174 -23.50 -1.06 -2.42
N LEU A 175 -22.79 -1.90 -3.14
CA LEU A 175 -23.40 -2.82 -4.11
C LEU A 175 -24.27 -3.87 -3.44
N THR A 176 -23.83 -4.44 -2.31
CA THR A 176 -24.64 -5.45 -1.57
C THR A 176 -25.86 -4.83 -0.89
N ALA A 177 -25.86 -3.54 -0.60
CA ALA A 177 -27.01 -2.81 -0.08
C ALA A 177 -28.04 -2.46 -1.16
N THR A 178 -27.62 -2.37 -2.45
CA THR A 178 -28.46 -1.83 -3.52
C THR A 178 -28.84 -2.84 -4.62
N LYS A 179 -28.11 -3.97 -4.72
CA LYS A 179 -28.33 -4.98 -5.74
C LYS A 179 -28.89 -6.27 -5.15
N PRO A 180 -29.85 -6.94 -5.81
CA PRO A 180 -30.35 -8.23 -5.34
C PRO A 180 -29.35 -9.36 -5.53
N GLN A 181 -28.45 -9.25 -6.52
CA GLN A 181 -27.42 -10.24 -6.82
C GLN A 181 -26.15 -9.58 -7.36
N LEU A 182 -25.00 -10.17 -7.03
CA LEU A 182 -23.67 -9.80 -7.53
C LEU A 182 -22.90 -11.06 -7.91
N LYS A 183 -22.05 -10.97 -8.94
CA LYS A 183 -21.01 -11.95 -9.25
C LYS A 183 -19.64 -11.38 -8.87
N VAL A 184 -18.84 -12.16 -8.14
CA VAL A 184 -17.50 -11.77 -7.71
C VAL A 184 -16.52 -12.90 -7.99
N VAL A 185 -15.34 -12.57 -8.51
CA VAL A 185 -14.33 -13.56 -8.88
C VAL A 185 -13.82 -14.33 -7.66
N PHE A 186 -13.69 -15.67 -7.77
CA PHE A 186 -13.22 -16.55 -6.73
C PHE A 186 -11.86 -17.21 -7.03
N ASP A 187 -11.41 -17.14 -8.27
CA ASP A 187 -10.16 -17.73 -8.79
C ASP A 187 -8.97 -16.74 -8.78
N GLN A 188 -9.11 -15.65 -8.02
CA GLN A 188 -8.04 -14.75 -7.64
C GLN A 188 -7.92 -14.77 -6.12
N VAL A 189 -6.77 -15.23 -5.63
CA VAL A 189 -6.52 -15.51 -4.21
C VAL A 189 -5.39 -14.65 -3.69
N GLY A 190 -5.61 -14.00 -2.56
CA GLY A 190 -4.68 -13.09 -1.91
C GLY A 190 -5.07 -12.85 -0.45
N THR A 191 -4.64 -11.71 0.09
CA THR A 191 -5.05 -11.30 1.44
C THR A 191 -5.36 -9.80 1.46
N PRO A 192 -6.53 -9.38 1.98
CA PRO A 192 -6.83 -7.97 2.18
C PRO A 192 -5.88 -7.35 3.21
N THR A 193 -5.58 -6.07 3.02
CA THR A 193 -4.79 -5.27 3.97
C THR A 193 -5.59 -4.07 4.45
N TYR A 194 -5.88 -4.01 5.73
CA TYR A 194 -6.44 -2.82 6.35
C TYR A 194 -5.35 -1.75 6.50
N ALA A 195 -5.57 -0.58 5.94
CA ALA A 195 -4.54 0.45 5.87
C ALA A 195 -4.10 0.96 7.26
N LEU A 196 -4.97 0.94 8.26
CA LEU A 196 -4.61 1.26 9.64
C LEU A 196 -3.61 0.26 10.22
N ASP A 197 -3.80 -1.05 9.97
CA ASP A 197 -2.86 -2.06 10.45
C ASP A 197 -1.49 -1.93 9.76
N LEU A 198 -1.47 -1.57 8.47
CA LEU A 198 -0.23 -1.25 7.77
C LEU A 198 0.43 0.02 8.33
N ALA A 199 -0.35 1.06 8.65
CA ALA A 199 0.16 2.27 9.27
C ALA A 199 0.80 2.00 10.63
N GLU A 200 0.18 1.16 11.47
CA GLU A 200 0.75 0.72 12.75
C GLU A 200 2.05 -0.07 12.55
N ALA A 201 2.13 -0.93 11.54
CA ALA A 201 3.37 -1.62 11.20
C ALA A 201 4.48 -0.64 10.75
N ILE A 202 4.14 0.37 9.95
CA ILE A 202 5.07 1.43 9.54
C ILE A 202 5.56 2.21 10.77
N LYS A 203 4.68 2.51 11.72
CA LYS A 203 5.06 3.18 12.99
C LYS A 203 6.10 2.37 13.76
N VAL A 204 5.94 1.05 13.87
CA VAL A 204 6.95 0.19 14.52
C VAL A 204 8.31 0.30 13.82
N ILE A 205 8.33 0.36 12.48
CA ILE A 205 9.56 0.52 11.70
C ILE A 205 10.21 1.91 11.96
N ILE A 206 9.41 2.97 12.02
CA ILE A 206 9.86 4.32 12.34
C ILE A 206 10.48 4.37 13.75
N GLU A 207 9.83 3.77 14.74
CA GLU A 207 10.32 3.68 16.12
C GLU A 207 11.61 2.87 16.21
N ASP A 208 11.72 1.80 15.42
CA ASP A 208 12.95 1.02 15.33
C ASP A 208 14.10 1.82 14.74
N TYR A 209 13.86 2.56 13.64
CA TYR A 209 14.85 3.45 13.05
C TYR A 209 15.26 4.57 14.02
N SER A 210 14.33 5.14 14.77
CA SER A 210 14.60 6.15 15.80
C SER A 210 15.60 5.67 16.86
N ARG A 211 15.61 4.36 17.16
CA ARG A 211 16.52 3.75 18.14
C ARG A 211 17.87 3.36 17.55
N THR A 212 17.91 2.98 16.28
CA THR A 212 19.09 2.38 15.64
C THR A 212 19.88 3.37 14.79
N GLY A 213 19.21 4.35 14.18
CA GLY A 213 19.81 5.36 13.31
C GLY A 213 20.31 4.83 11.96
N SER A 214 21.02 5.69 11.23
CA SER A 214 21.69 5.35 9.97
C SER A 214 23.19 5.05 10.23
N PRO A 215 23.83 4.09 9.50
CA PRO A 215 23.24 3.26 8.46
C PRO A 215 22.24 2.25 9.03
N TYR A 216 21.10 2.11 8.36
CA TYR A 216 20.02 1.26 8.85
C TYR A 216 20.25 -0.21 8.50
N GLY A 217 20.59 -1.00 9.51
CA GLY A 217 20.95 -2.41 9.34
C GLY A 217 19.80 -3.33 8.89
N ARG A 218 18.56 -2.81 8.78
CA ARG A 218 17.37 -3.56 8.35
C ARG A 218 16.83 -3.10 7.01
N THR A 219 17.66 -2.46 6.19
CA THR A 219 17.37 -2.07 4.81
C THR A 219 16.93 -3.29 3.97
N GLY A 220 15.90 -3.12 3.13
CA GLY A 220 15.46 -4.17 2.21
C GLY A 220 13.98 -4.17 1.89
N ILE A 221 13.55 -5.25 1.19
CA ILE A 221 12.16 -5.51 0.83
C ILE A 221 11.51 -6.38 1.92
N TYR A 222 10.27 -6.05 2.24
CA TYR A 222 9.42 -6.75 3.20
C TYR A 222 8.00 -6.90 2.62
N HIS A 223 7.28 -7.90 3.10
CA HIS A 223 5.88 -8.12 2.76
C HIS A 223 4.97 -7.82 3.95
N TYR A 224 3.85 -7.16 3.71
CA TYR A 224 2.81 -6.94 4.70
C TYR A 224 1.42 -7.05 4.07
N SER A 225 0.58 -7.91 4.63
CA SER A 225 -0.88 -7.94 4.52
C SER A 225 -1.44 -8.48 5.82
N ASN A 226 -2.74 -8.37 6.07
CA ASN A 226 -3.32 -9.05 7.23
C ASN A 226 -3.07 -10.57 7.18
N GLU A 227 -3.22 -11.29 8.28
CA GLU A 227 -3.10 -12.75 8.29
C GLU A 227 -4.31 -13.42 7.65
N GLY A 228 -4.12 -14.64 7.13
CA GLY A 228 -5.13 -15.43 6.44
C GLY A 228 -5.04 -15.30 4.92
N VAL A 229 -5.95 -15.99 4.24
CA VAL A 229 -6.02 -16.06 2.77
C VAL A 229 -7.48 -16.13 2.36
N CYS A 230 -7.88 -15.41 1.31
CA CYS A 230 -9.22 -15.47 0.77
C CYS A 230 -9.25 -15.13 -0.73
N SER A 231 -10.37 -15.40 -1.40
CA SER A 231 -10.68 -14.86 -2.73
C SER A 231 -11.40 -13.50 -2.61
N TRP A 232 -11.52 -12.78 -3.73
CA TRP A 232 -12.39 -11.59 -3.77
C TRP A 232 -13.85 -11.92 -3.44
N PHE A 233 -14.31 -13.12 -3.83
CA PHE A 233 -15.65 -13.60 -3.48
C PHE A 233 -15.81 -13.76 -1.97
N ASP A 234 -14.86 -14.41 -1.28
CA ASP A 234 -14.89 -14.57 0.18
C ASP A 234 -14.86 -13.20 0.87
N PHE A 235 -14.01 -12.29 0.38
CA PHE A 235 -13.94 -10.92 0.90
C PHE A 235 -15.28 -10.19 0.76
N ALA A 236 -15.93 -10.26 -0.41
CA ALA A 236 -17.25 -9.67 -0.63
C ALA A 236 -18.34 -10.28 0.25
N LYS A 237 -18.31 -11.59 0.48
CA LYS A 237 -19.24 -12.29 1.40
C LYS A 237 -19.12 -11.77 2.83
N MET A 238 -17.88 -11.63 3.33
CA MET A 238 -17.64 -11.13 4.69
C MET A 238 -17.98 -9.65 4.82
N ILE A 239 -17.77 -8.85 3.77
CA ILE A 239 -18.21 -7.44 3.75
C ILE A 239 -19.74 -7.36 3.89
N ALA A 240 -20.49 -8.17 3.12
CA ALA A 240 -21.96 -8.21 3.21
C ALA A 240 -22.43 -8.64 4.61
N GLU A 241 -21.79 -9.64 5.20
CA GLU A 241 -22.08 -10.13 6.54
C GLU A 241 -21.90 -9.04 7.60
N PHE A 242 -20.72 -8.42 7.67
CA PHE A 242 -20.43 -7.41 8.68
C PHE A 242 -21.18 -6.09 8.45
N ASN A 243 -21.53 -5.79 7.19
CA ASN A 243 -22.37 -4.64 6.87
C ASN A 243 -23.87 -4.87 7.12
N GLY A 244 -24.29 -6.12 7.34
CA GLY A 244 -25.72 -6.48 7.52
C GLY A 244 -26.52 -6.46 6.21
N THR A 245 -25.87 -6.65 5.06
CA THR A 245 -26.48 -6.62 3.72
C THR A 245 -26.59 -8.01 3.07
N THR A 246 -26.85 -9.03 3.87
CA THR A 246 -26.89 -10.45 3.48
C THR A 246 -28.09 -10.81 2.58
N ALA A 247 -29.03 -9.91 2.36
CA ALA A 247 -30.12 -10.10 1.40
C ALA A 247 -29.65 -10.11 -0.06
N CYS A 248 -28.48 -9.54 -0.35
CA CYS A 248 -27.85 -9.62 -1.65
C CYS A 248 -27.25 -11.02 -1.88
N ASP A 249 -27.66 -11.67 -2.98
CA ASP A 249 -27.11 -12.96 -3.39
C ASP A 249 -25.72 -12.77 -4.05
N VAL A 250 -24.65 -12.89 -3.28
CA VAL A 250 -23.27 -12.81 -3.79
C VAL A 250 -22.85 -14.20 -4.27
N GLN A 251 -22.69 -14.33 -5.60
CA GLN A 251 -22.33 -15.55 -6.31
C GLN A 251 -20.86 -15.54 -6.77
N PRO A 252 -20.15 -16.69 -6.75
CA PRO A 252 -18.82 -16.79 -7.33
C PRO A 252 -18.88 -16.76 -8.86
N CYS A 253 -17.83 -16.24 -9.50
CA CYS A 253 -17.60 -16.38 -10.93
C CYS A 253 -16.10 -16.54 -11.21
N HIS A 254 -15.76 -17.03 -12.41
CA HIS A 254 -14.39 -17.09 -12.88
C HIS A 254 -13.93 -15.73 -13.44
N SER A 255 -12.62 -15.50 -13.45
CA SER A 255 -12.02 -14.30 -14.02
C SER A 255 -12.37 -14.09 -15.50
N ASN A 256 -12.50 -15.15 -16.27
CA ASN A 256 -12.90 -15.07 -17.68
C ASN A 256 -14.37 -14.63 -17.90
N GLU A 257 -15.23 -14.71 -16.88
CA GLU A 257 -16.59 -14.18 -16.89
C GLU A 257 -16.63 -12.67 -16.56
N PHE A 258 -15.52 -12.12 -16.06
CA PHE A 258 -15.41 -10.72 -15.67
C PHE A 258 -14.26 -10.04 -16.46
N PRO A 259 -14.54 -9.53 -17.68
CA PRO A 259 -13.51 -8.95 -18.54
C PRO A 259 -12.77 -7.82 -17.85
N SER A 260 -11.43 -7.87 -17.90
CA SER A 260 -10.53 -6.84 -17.41
C SER A 260 -9.47 -6.56 -18.47
N PRO A 261 -9.02 -5.31 -18.68
CA PRO A 261 -7.94 -5.00 -19.60
C PRO A 261 -6.58 -5.55 -19.12
N VAL A 262 -6.49 -5.92 -17.83
CA VAL A 262 -5.26 -6.42 -17.20
C VAL A 262 -5.47 -7.87 -16.74
N THR A 263 -4.48 -8.72 -16.99
CA THR A 263 -4.39 -10.04 -16.36
C THR A 263 -3.98 -9.87 -14.91
N ARG A 264 -4.95 -10.03 -14.00
CA ARG A 264 -4.68 -9.92 -12.55
C ARG A 264 -4.05 -11.22 -12.04
N PRO A 265 -3.14 -11.15 -11.05
CA PRO A 265 -2.57 -12.34 -10.44
C PRO A 265 -3.66 -13.28 -9.91
N SER A 266 -3.59 -14.56 -10.30
CA SER A 266 -4.51 -15.58 -9.77
C SER A 266 -4.17 -15.97 -8.33
N TYR A 267 -2.90 -15.79 -7.94
CA TYR A 267 -2.40 -16.04 -6.58
C TYR A 267 -1.36 -14.98 -6.21
N SER A 268 -1.67 -14.16 -5.21
CA SER A 268 -0.78 -13.08 -4.73
C SER A 268 -0.64 -13.08 -3.20
N VAL A 269 -0.75 -14.25 -2.57
CA VAL A 269 -0.52 -14.38 -1.14
C VAL A 269 0.95 -14.08 -0.82
N LEU A 270 1.18 -13.16 0.10
CA LEU A 270 2.51 -12.72 0.50
C LEU A 270 2.98 -13.47 1.76
N ASP A 271 4.21 -13.96 1.77
CA ASP A 271 4.87 -14.45 2.98
C ASP A 271 5.30 -13.25 3.83
N LYS A 272 4.87 -13.22 5.08
CA LYS A 272 5.10 -12.11 6.02
C LYS A 272 6.09 -12.47 7.13
N THR A 273 6.76 -13.63 7.02
CA THR A 273 7.67 -14.12 8.04
C THR A 273 8.79 -13.14 8.33
N LYS A 274 9.40 -12.60 7.27
CA LYS A 274 10.53 -11.67 7.40
C LYS A 274 10.19 -10.40 8.18
N ILE A 275 9.06 -9.74 7.90
CA ILE A 275 8.69 -8.51 8.61
C ILE A 275 8.38 -8.78 10.08
N LYS A 276 7.69 -9.90 10.38
CA LYS A 276 7.38 -10.31 11.76
C LYS A 276 8.65 -10.58 12.56
N GLU A 277 9.59 -11.36 12.02
CA GLU A 277 10.83 -11.71 12.69
C GLU A 277 11.78 -10.50 12.85
N THR A 278 11.83 -9.62 11.83
CA THR A 278 12.75 -8.47 11.86
C THR A 278 12.30 -7.39 12.85
N PHE A 279 11.01 -7.09 12.89
CA PHE A 279 10.48 -5.95 13.66
C PHE A 279 9.61 -6.36 14.86
N GLY A 280 9.37 -7.65 15.08
CA GLY A 280 8.49 -8.12 16.15
C GLY A 280 7.02 -7.76 15.93
N ILE A 281 6.60 -7.56 14.69
CA ILE A 281 5.23 -7.14 14.34
C ILE A 281 4.28 -8.32 14.51
N SER A 282 3.17 -8.10 15.23
CA SER A 282 2.02 -8.98 15.27
C SER A 282 0.99 -8.49 14.26
N ILE A 283 0.58 -9.35 13.36
CA ILE A 283 -0.33 -9.00 12.27
C ILE A 283 -1.73 -9.54 12.59
N PRO A 284 -2.78 -8.68 12.60
CA PRO A 284 -4.15 -9.11 12.83
C PRO A 284 -4.69 -10.02 11.71
N TYR A 285 -5.66 -10.88 12.03
CA TYR A 285 -6.37 -11.68 11.04
C TYR A 285 -7.30 -10.78 10.20
N TRP A 286 -7.40 -11.04 8.90
CA TRP A 286 -8.07 -10.14 7.96
C TRP A 286 -9.56 -9.89 8.25
N THR A 287 -10.29 -10.88 8.82
CA THR A 287 -11.70 -10.69 9.17
C THR A 287 -11.88 -9.78 10.39
N ASP A 288 -10.96 -9.81 11.35
CA ASP A 288 -11.01 -8.96 12.52
C ASP A 288 -10.80 -7.49 12.13
N SER A 289 -9.81 -7.26 11.27
CA SER A 289 -9.50 -5.95 10.69
C SER A 289 -10.65 -5.43 9.81
N LEU A 290 -11.27 -6.30 9.00
CA LEU A 290 -12.41 -5.94 8.17
C LEU A 290 -13.60 -5.51 9.04
N LYS A 291 -13.89 -6.26 10.10
CA LYS A 291 -14.97 -5.93 11.03
C LYS A 291 -14.75 -4.56 11.66
N LYS A 292 -13.53 -4.28 12.13
CA LYS A 292 -13.15 -2.99 12.70
C LYS A 292 -13.33 -1.84 11.71
N CYS A 293 -12.85 -1.99 10.46
CA CYS A 293 -13.04 -0.97 9.42
C CYS A 293 -14.51 -0.69 9.13
N ILE A 294 -15.34 -1.74 9.02
CA ILE A 294 -16.79 -1.58 8.76
C ILE A 294 -17.50 -0.93 9.98
N GLU A 295 -17.10 -1.22 11.21
CA GLU A 295 -17.63 -0.56 12.41
C GLU A 295 -17.27 0.93 12.41
N ASN A 296 -16.07 1.31 12.01
CA ASN A 296 -15.65 2.71 11.90
C ASN A 296 -16.37 3.48 10.77
N LEU A 297 -16.92 2.78 9.76
CA LEU A 297 -17.67 3.37 8.65
C LEU A 297 -19.15 3.63 8.98
N LYS A 298 -19.66 3.07 10.08
CA LYS A 298 -21.07 3.23 10.55
C LYS A 298 -21.22 4.39 11.49
#